data_b6c6699187173f9d45ae7da3bbb9b939
#
_entry.id   b6c6699187173f9d45ae7da3bbb9b939
#
_cell.length_a   1.000
_cell.length_b   1.000
_cell.length_c   1.000
_cell.angle_alpha   90.00
_cell.angle_beta   90.00
_cell.angle_gamma   90.00
#
_symmetry.space_group_name_H-M   'P 1'
#
loop_
_entity.id
_entity.type
_entity.pdbx_description
1 polymer ?
#
loop_
_entity_poly.entity_id
_entity_poly.type
_entity_poly.pdbx_seq_one_letter_code
_entity_poly.pdbx_strand_id
1 'polypeptide(L)'
;SIALVGLDSREGELDGDVNSDTMIIASINNDTKKVKLVSIYRDTYLRVGSNSDGENVYNKANSAFCTGGPEKMMTMMNKNLDLNIVDYVTVDFKGVAEAVELLGGIDVDLKEEEIEHLNNYCVETSEVTGMDYTPLKKVAGVHHLNGVQTVAYARIRYTAGNDFRRAARQREVIYKIVEKAKNSSISTLSKVLDKVF
;
A
#
# COMPACT_ATOMS: atom_id res chain seq x y z
N SER A 1 -13.66 6.84 7.82
CA SER A 1 -12.88 6.08 6.83
C SER A 1 -11.75 6.93 6.31
N ILE A 2 -10.62 6.33 6.01
CA ILE A 2 -9.38 6.98 5.53
C ILE A 2 -8.98 6.30 4.22
N ALA A 3 -8.50 7.06 3.24
CA ALA A 3 -7.90 6.50 2.03
C ALA A 3 -6.41 6.25 2.26
N LEU A 4 -5.94 5.03 1.98
CA LEU A 4 -4.53 4.67 1.99
C LEU A 4 -4.07 4.50 0.54
N VAL A 5 -3.01 5.21 0.17
CA VAL A 5 -2.50 5.27 -1.19
C VAL A 5 -1.03 4.88 -1.22
N GLY A 6 -0.72 3.85 -1.99
CA GLY A 6 0.66 3.48 -2.28
C GLY A 6 1.07 4.02 -3.65
N LEU A 7 2.12 4.83 -3.68
CA LEU A 7 2.67 5.40 -4.90
C LEU A 7 3.88 4.59 -5.37
N ASP A 8 3.98 4.40 -6.69
CA ASP A 8 5.19 3.90 -7.34
C ASP A 8 6.11 5.10 -7.65
N SER A 9 6.52 5.80 -6.58
CA SER A 9 7.49 6.89 -6.69
C SER A 9 8.90 6.35 -6.51
N ARG A 10 9.78 6.63 -7.46
CA ARG A 10 11.20 6.24 -7.42
C ARG A 10 12.11 7.36 -6.90
N GLU A 11 11.62 8.60 -6.87
CA GLU A 11 12.40 9.80 -6.50
C GLU A 11 11.87 10.50 -5.25
N GLY A 12 10.92 9.87 -4.50
CA GLY A 12 10.33 10.46 -3.30
C GLY A 12 9.33 11.60 -3.59
N GLU A 13 8.97 11.80 -4.85
CA GLU A 13 7.90 12.74 -5.22
C GLU A 13 6.54 12.11 -4.91
N LEU A 14 5.83 12.70 -3.96
CA LEU A 14 4.48 12.28 -3.56
C LEU A 14 3.39 13.07 -4.32
N ASP A 15 3.79 14.07 -5.13
CA ASP A 15 2.92 14.92 -5.94
C ASP A 15 3.33 14.86 -7.41
N GLY A 16 2.36 14.85 -8.33
CA GLY A 16 2.59 14.90 -9.77
C GLY A 16 2.05 13.69 -10.53
N ASP A 17 2.62 13.40 -11.71
CA ASP A 17 2.21 12.33 -12.64
C ASP A 17 2.50 10.89 -12.14
N VAL A 18 2.45 10.67 -10.81
CA VAL A 18 2.73 9.37 -10.20
C VAL A 18 1.46 8.52 -10.19
N ASN A 19 1.59 7.28 -10.64
CA ASN A 19 0.47 6.34 -10.61
C ASN A 19 0.28 5.75 -9.20
N SER A 20 -0.97 5.79 -8.71
CA SER A 20 -1.34 5.06 -7.52
C SER A 20 -1.55 3.58 -7.85
N ASP A 21 -0.59 2.74 -7.49
CA ASP A 21 -0.67 1.29 -7.70
C ASP A 21 -1.49 0.57 -6.62
N THR A 22 -1.65 1.23 -5.47
CA THR A 22 -2.40 0.73 -4.31
C THR A 22 -3.40 1.77 -3.86
N MET A 23 -4.67 1.40 -3.82
CA MET A 23 -5.77 2.21 -3.28
C MET A 23 -6.57 1.35 -2.31
N ILE A 24 -6.53 1.68 -1.03
CA ILE A 24 -7.22 0.94 0.03
C ILE A 24 -8.03 1.91 0.88
N ILE A 25 -9.27 1.56 1.17
CA ILE A 25 -10.12 2.26 2.13
C ILE A 25 -9.99 1.54 3.46
N ALA A 26 -9.52 2.24 4.49
CA ALA A 26 -9.53 1.78 5.87
C ALA A 26 -10.74 2.37 6.59
N SER A 27 -11.70 1.52 6.94
CA SER A 27 -12.88 1.90 7.70
C SER A 27 -12.75 1.43 9.14
N ILE A 28 -12.75 2.37 10.08
CA ILE A 28 -12.59 2.13 11.52
C ILE A 28 -13.94 2.30 12.19
N ASN A 29 -14.41 1.25 12.84
CA ASN A 29 -15.60 1.33 13.70
C ASN A 29 -15.14 1.72 15.12
N ASN A 30 -15.55 2.91 15.56
CA ASN A 30 -15.11 3.47 16.84
C ASN A 30 -15.68 2.73 18.06
N ASP A 31 -16.83 2.07 17.92
CA ASP A 31 -17.46 1.35 19.03
C ASP A 31 -16.85 -0.03 19.21
N THR A 32 -16.71 -0.79 18.10
CA THR A 32 -16.19 -2.16 18.14
C THR A 32 -14.67 -2.24 17.99
N LYS A 33 -13.99 -1.11 17.69
CA LYS A 33 -12.55 -1.02 17.36
C LYS A 33 -12.12 -1.91 16.19
N LYS A 34 -13.09 -2.37 15.38
CA LYS A 34 -12.79 -3.17 14.18
C LYS A 34 -12.37 -2.30 13.03
N VAL A 35 -11.35 -2.75 12.30
CA VAL A 35 -10.88 -2.13 11.07
C VAL A 35 -11.23 -3.03 9.90
N LYS A 36 -11.84 -2.46 8.86
CA LYS A 36 -12.07 -3.11 7.56
C LYS A 36 -11.20 -2.46 6.52
N LEU A 37 -10.48 -3.26 5.73
CA LEU A 37 -9.70 -2.81 4.59
C LEU A 37 -10.37 -3.26 3.30
N VAL A 38 -10.64 -2.32 2.40
CA VAL A 38 -11.24 -2.56 1.08
C VAL A 38 -10.30 -2.04 0.01
N SER A 39 -9.79 -2.93 -0.84
CA SER A 39 -8.96 -2.53 -1.99
C SER A 39 -9.83 -2.11 -3.16
N ILE A 40 -9.48 -1.00 -3.80
CA ILE A 40 -9.97 -0.61 -5.11
C ILE A 40 -8.88 -1.02 -6.11
N TYR A 41 -9.23 -1.89 -7.07
CA TYR A 41 -8.26 -2.28 -8.09
C TYR A 41 -8.00 -1.13 -9.04
N ARG A 42 -6.75 -0.86 -9.35
CA ARG A 42 -6.30 0.29 -10.13
C ARG A 42 -6.96 0.39 -11.51
N ASP A 43 -7.25 -0.76 -12.12
CA ASP A 43 -7.86 -0.85 -13.45
C ASP A 43 -9.41 -0.89 -13.41
N THR A 44 -10.04 -0.74 -12.23
CA THR A 44 -11.50 -0.64 -12.13
C THR A 44 -11.99 0.58 -12.88
N TYR A 45 -12.97 0.40 -13.77
CA TYR A 45 -13.55 1.48 -14.57
C TYR A 45 -14.60 2.22 -13.75
N LEU A 46 -14.28 3.43 -13.34
CA LEU A 46 -15.09 4.25 -12.45
C LEU A 46 -15.27 5.67 -13.00
N ARG A 47 -16.27 6.40 -12.49
CA ARG A 47 -16.41 7.83 -12.74
C ARG A 47 -15.27 8.57 -12.02
N VAL A 48 -14.34 9.13 -12.79
CA VAL A 48 -13.16 9.84 -12.26
C VAL A 48 -13.30 11.36 -12.23
N GLY A 49 -14.40 11.89 -12.75
CA GLY A 49 -14.65 13.34 -12.78
C GLY A 49 -15.76 13.75 -13.72
N SER A 50 -15.73 15.00 -14.15
CA SER A 50 -16.59 15.56 -15.20
C SER A 50 -15.73 16.37 -16.18
N ASN A 51 -16.18 16.45 -17.45
CA ASN A 51 -15.59 17.31 -18.48
C ASN A 51 -16.04 18.77 -18.34
N SER A 52 -15.59 19.65 -19.26
CA SER A 52 -15.98 21.06 -19.31
C SER A 52 -17.49 21.28 -19.49
N ASP A 53 -18.19 20.34 -20.10
CA ASP A 53 -19.63 20.41 -20.38
C ASP A 53 -20.46 19.82 -19.22
N GLY A 54 -19.81 19.40 -18.14
CA GLY A 54 -20.45 18.82 -16.97
C GLY A 54 -20.81 17.33 -17.09
N GLU A 55 -20.41 16.68 -18.19
CA GLU A 55 -20.68 15.25 -18.40
C GLU A 55 -19.70 14.38 -17.59
N ASN A 56 -20.18 13.23 -17.15
CA ASN A 56 -19.38 12.30 -16.37
C ASN A 56 -18.25 11.67 -17.22
N VAL A 57 -17.02 11.74 -16.70
CA VAL A 57 -15.86 11.09 -17.30
C VAL A 57 -15.55 9.79 -16.54
N TYR A 58 -15.46 8.69 -17.30
CA TYR A 58 -15.12 7.38 -16.77
C TYR A 58 -13.73 6.95 -17.25
N ASN A 59 -12.93 6.40 -16.36
CA ASN A 59 -11.59 5.88 -16.67
C ASN A 59 -11.17 4.86 -15.60
N LYS A 60 -9.95 4.31 -15.72
CA LYS A 60 -9.33 3.50 -14.66
C LYS A 60 -9.24 4.30 -13.36
N ALA A 61 -9.51 3.65 -12.24
CA ALA A 61 -9.52 4.30 -10.92
C ALA A 61 -8.20 5.01 -10.59
N ASN A 62 -7.04 4.42 -10.95
CA ASN A 62 -5.74 5.02 -10.69
C ASN A 62 -5.50 6.35 -11.43
N SER A 63 -6.21 6.60 -12.55
CA SER A 63 -6.10 7.86 -13.28
C SER A 63 -6.60 9.07 -12.49
N ALA A 64 -7.45 8.86 -11.48
CA ALA A 64 -7.95 9.94 -10.65
C ALA A 64 -6.81 10.60 -9.84
N PHE A 65 -5.90 9.80 -9.28
CA PHE A 65 -4.74 10.32 -8.56
C PHE A 65 -3.77 11.07 -9.50
N CYS A 66 -3.39 10.44 -10.61
CA CYS A 66 -2.49 11.02 -11.60
C CYS A 66 -2.98 12.39 -12.15
N THR A 67 -4.31 12.56 -12.31
CA THR A 67 -4.89 13.77 -12.92
C THR A 67 -5.34 14.84 -11.94
N GLY A 68 -5.30 14.60 -10.64
CA GLY A 68 -5.76 15.57 -9.64
C GLY A 68 -5.49 15.17 -8.21
N GLY A 69 -4.46 14.36 -8.01
CA GLY A 69 -3.94 14.03 -6.69
C GLY A 69 -4.91 13.30 -5.76
N PRO A 70 -4.60 13.31 -4.47
CA PRO A 70 -5.39 12.61 -3.47
C PRO A 70 -6.82 13.13 -3.33
N GLU A 71 -7.06 14.41 -3.52
CA GLU A 71 -8.41 15.01 -3.42
C GLU A 71 -9.34 14.49 -4.51
N LYS A 72 -8.86 14.43 -5.75
CA LYS A 72 -9.64 13.88 -6.87
C LYS A 72 -9.87 12.39 -6.70
N MET A 73 -8.90 11.66 -6.19
CA MET A 73 -9.04 10.24 -5.88
C MET A 73 -10.09 10.01 -4.79
N MET A 74 -10.07 10.77 -3.67
CA MET A 74 -11.10 10.69 -2.63
C MET A 74 -12.48 11.03 -3.18
N THR A 75 -12.58 12.06 -4.01
CA THR A 75 -13.83 12.44 -4.69
C THR A 75 -14.36 11.30 -5.55
N MET A 76 -13.49 10.64 -6.33
CA MET A 76 -13.83 9.46 -7.13
C MET A 76 -14.35 8.32 -6.24
N MET A 77 -13.64 7.99 -5.15
CA MET A 77 -14.07 6.95 -4.21
C MET A 77 -15.43 7.28 -3.59
N ASN A 78 -15.60 8.49 -3.07
CA ASN A 78 -16.85 8.94 -2.43
C ASN A 78 -18.04 8.88 -3.39
N LYS A 79 -17.86 9.33 -4.64
CA LYS A 79 -18.93 9.35 -5.65
C LYS A 79 -19.37 7.97 -6.13
N ASN A 80 -18.41 7.02 -6.28
CA ASN A 80 -18.73 5.70 -6.81
C ASN A 80 -19.18 4.69 -5.74
N LEU A 81 -18.82 4.92 -4.46
CA LEU A 81 -19.04 3.96 -3.38
C LEU A 81 -19.97 4.51 -2.29
N ASP A 82 -20.56 5.70 -2.49
CA ASP A 82 -21.41 6.39 -1.52
C ASP A 82 -20.76 6.51 -0.13
N LEU A 83 -19.49 7.00 -0.13
CA LEU A 83 -18.68 7.16 1.06
C LEU A 83 -18.46 8.65 1.38
N ASN A 84 -17.98 8.92 2.59
CA ASN A 84 -17.52 10.24 3.04
C ASN A 84 -16.10 10.12 3.60
N ILE A 85 -15.13 9.93 2.70
CA ILE A 85 -13.70 9.93 3.02
C ILE A 85 -13.23 11.38 2.96
N VAL A 86 -12.61 11.86 4.02
CA VAL A 86 -12.10 13.24 4.16
C VAL A 86 -10.60 13.30 4.44
N ASP A 87 -10.01 12.17 4.81
CA ASP A 87 -8.59 12.03 5.12
C ASP A 87 -7.94 10.98 4.25
N TYR A 88 -6.66 11.16 3.99
CA TYR A 88 -5.83 10.20 3.26
C TYR A 88 -4.43 10.08 3.86
N VAL A 89 -3.78 8.97 3.56
CA VAL A 89 -2.36 8.74 3.82
C VAL A 89 -1.72 8.24 2.54
N THR A 90 -0.67 8.91 2.10
CA THR A 90 0.12 8.54 0.93
C THR A 90 1.47 8.01 1.42
N VAL A 91 1.88 6.87 0.90
CA VAL A 91 3.19 6.27 1.22
C VAL A 91 3.87 5.80 -0.06
N ASP A 92 5.19 5.95 -0.12
CA ASP A 92 6.05 5.33 -1.11
C ASP A 92 6.70 4.04 -0.58
N PHE A 93 7.50 3.37 -1.41
CA PHE A 93 8.19 2.14 -1.03
C PHE A 93 9.17 2.35 0.12
N LYS A 94 9.86 3.49 0.14
CA LYS A 94 10.84 3.82 1.17
C LYS A 94 10.18 4.04 2.52
N GLY A 95 9.10 4.84 2.58
CA GLY A 95 8.35 5.09 3.81
C GLY A 95 7.79 3.81 4.43
N VAL A 96 7.24 2.90 3.60
CA VAL A 96 6.78 1.59 4.09
C VAL A 96 7.96 0.76 4.62
N ALA A 97 9.08 0.69 3.88
CA ALA A 97 10.23 -0.09 4.30
C ALA A 97 10.83 0.43 5.63
N GLU A 98 11.02 1.75 5.76
CA GLU A 98 11.52 2.37 6.99
C GLU A 98 10.57 2.18 8.18
N ALA A 99 9.26 2.29 7.97
CA ALA A 99 8.27 2.02 9.01
C ALA A 99 8.35 0.57 9.52
N VAL A 100 8.48 -0.40 8.62
CA VAL A 100 8.62 -1.82 8.96
C VAL A 100 9.92 -2.09 9.74
N GLU A 101 11.03 -1.48 9.34
CA GLU A 101 12.31 -1.59 10.08
C GLU A 101 12.20 -1.06 11.51
N LEU A 102 11.61 0.14 11.68
CA LEU A 102 11.39 0.74 12.99
C LEU A 102 10.50 -0.10 13.90
N LEU A 103 9.56 -0.85 13.32
CA LEU A 103 8.67 -1.79 14.03
C LEU A 103 9.32 -3.16 14.27
N GLY A 104 10.55 -3.37 13.78
CA GLY A 104 11.29 -4.63 13.95
C GLY A 104 10.82 -5.74 13.01
N GLY A 105 10.38 -5.42 11.80
CA GLY A 105 9.96 -6.40 10.80
C GLY A 105 8.57 -7.00 11.02
N ILE A 106 8.12 -7.82 10.08
CA ILE A 106 6.85 -8.55 10.16
C ILE A 106 7.05 -10.04 9.84
N ASP A 107 6.20 -10.89 10.40
CA ASP A 107 6.23 -12.33 10.14
C ASP A 107 5.14 -12.70 9.13
N VAL A 108 5.52 -13.37 8.02
CA VAL A 108 4.62 -13.75 6.92
C VAL A 108 4.81 -15.23 6.59
N ASP A 109 3.70 -15.96 6.42
CA ASP A 109 3.73 -17.34 5.96
C ASP A 109 3.83 -17.37 4.43
N LEU A 110 4.97 -17.81 3.91
CA LEU A 110 5.33 -17.77 2.49
C LEU A 110 5.33 -19.17 1.88
N LYS A 111 4.85 -19.26 0.63
CA LYS A 111 5.05 -20.43 -0.22
C LYS A 111 6.38 -20.31 -0.96
N GLU A 112 6.95 -21.45 -1.36
CA GLU A 112 8.23 -21.48 -2.10
C GLU A 112 8.20 -20.62 -3.38
N GLU A 113 7.09 -20.66 -4.13
CA GLU A 113 6.91 -19.82 -5.32
C GLU A 113 6.94 -18.32 -5.02
N GLU A 114 6.41 -17.92 -3.86
CA GLU A 114 6.38 -16.52 -3.42
C GLU A 114 7.77 -16.04 -3.03
N ILE A 115 8.59 -16.90 -2.42
CA ILE A 115 9.97 -16.58 -2.01
C ILE A 115 10.85 -16.24 -3.22
N GLU A 116 10.73 -17.00 -4.30
CA GLU A 116 11.47 -16.73 -5.53
C GLU A 116 11.12 -15.34 -6.09
N HIS A 117 9.84 -15.05 -6.22
CA HIS A 117 9.38 -13.74 -6.67
C HIS A 117 9.77 -12.61 -5.71
N LEU A 118 9.66 -12.84 -4.39
CA LEU A 118 10.07 -11.89 -3.37
C LEU A 118 11.54 -11.53 -3.52
N ASN A 119 12.43 -12.51 -3.61
CA ASN A 119 13.86 -12.29 -3.77
C ASN A 119 14.18 -11.49 -5.05
N ASN A 120 13.48 -11.77 -6.15
CA ASN A 120 13.64 -11.02 -7.40
C ASN A 120 13.21 -9.54 -7.25
N TYR A 121 12.08 -9.29 -6.57
CA TYR A 121 11.61 -7.92 -6.31
C TYR A 121 12.48 -7.18 -5.28
N CYS A 122 13.18 -7.89 -4.39
CA CYS A 122 14.09 -7.26 -3.42
C CYS A 122 15.23 -6.50 -4.09
N VAL A 123 15.72 -6.95 -5.26
CA VAL A 123 16.81 -6.27 -5.99
C VAL A 123 16.42 -4.84 -6.29
N GLU A 124 15.34 -4.63 -7.06
CA GLU A 124 14.86 -3.29 -7.41
C GLU A 124 14.40 -2.51 -6.17
N THR A 125 13.75 -3.18 -5.21
CA THR A 125 13.26 -2.51 -3.99
C THR A 125 14.42 -1.99 -3.15
N SER A 126 15.52 -2.73 -3.04
CA SER A 126 16.74 -2.29 -2.36
C SER A 126 17.35 -1.06 -3.04
N GLU A 127 17.41 -1.06 -4.36
CA GLU A 127 17.93 0.09 -5.13
C GLU A 127 17.07 1.35 -4.91
N VAL A 128 15.74 1.21 -4.98
CA VAL A 128 14.80 2.34 -4.82
C VAL A 128 14.78 2.87 -3.39
N THR A 129 14.85 2.00 -2.38
CA THR A 129 14.80 2.41 -0.96
C THR A 129 16.16 2.82 -0.42
N GLY A 130 17.25 2.40 -1.04
CA GLY A 130 18.61 2.54 -0.55
C GLY A 130 18.90 1.70 0.71
N MET A 131 18.12 0.63 0.93
CA MET A 131 18.19 -0.21 2.13
C MET A 131 18.65 -1.63 1.76
N ASP A 132 19.39 -2.27 2.66
CA ASP A 132 19.93 -3.62 2.45
C ASP A 132 18.90 -4.71 2.77
N TYR A 133 19.12 -5.88 2.15
CA TYR A 133 18.38 -7.11 2.46
C TYR A 133 19.27 -8.35 2.32
N THR A 134 18.84 -9.45 2.92
CA THR A 134 19.43 -10.77 2.70
C THR A 134 18.40 -11.64 1.99
N PRO A 135 18.74 -12.29 0.85
CA PRO A 135 17.80 -13.18 0.16
C PRO A 135 17.31 -14.30 1.07
N LEU A 136 16.01 -14.59 1.03
CA LEU A 136 15.41 -15.68 1.79
C LEU A 136 15.76 -17.03 1.16
N LYS A 137 15.98 -18.04 2.01
CA LYS A 137 16.08 -19.43 1.57
C LYS A 137 14.72 -19.89 1.05
N LYS A 138 14.71 -20.60 -0.09
CA LYS A 138 13.49 -21.10 -0.74
C LYS A 138 12.92 -22.30 0.02
N VAL A 139 12.32 -22.05 1.17
CA VAL A 139 11.65 -23.03 2.03
C VAL A 139 10.33 -22.43 2.50
N ALA A 140 9.20 -23.09 2.21
CA ALA A 140 7.88 -22.61 2.66
C ALA A 140 7.78 -22.55 4.18
N GLY A 141 6.98 -21.61 4.69
CA GLY A 141 6.72 -21.42 6.10
C GLY A 141 6.80 -19.95 6.53
N VAL A 142 6.79 -19.72 7.84
CA VAL A 142 6.85 -18.39 8.41
C VAL A 142 8.26 -17.82 8.30
N HIS A 143 8.37 -16.66 7.66
CA HIS A 143 9.60 -15.89 7.50
C HIS A 143 9.45 -14.54 8.17
N HIS A 144 10.51 -14.09 8.84
CA HIS A 144 10.62 -12.74 9.35
C HIS A 144 11.16 -11.84 8.24
N LEU A 145 10.32 -10.88 7.80
CA LEU A 145 10.64 -9.97 6.71
C LEU A 145 11.08 -8.60 7.24
N ASN A 146 12.19 -8.11 6.73
CA ASN A 146 12.61 -6.73 6.92
C ASN A 146 11.81 -5.76 6.03
N GLY A 147 12.14 -4.46 6.06
CA GLY A 147 11.42 -3.46 5.28
C GLY A 147 11.43 -3.71 3.78
N VAL A 148 12.62 -3.96 3.21
CA VAL A 148 12.80 -4.25 1.77
C VAL A 148 12.01 -5.49 1.36
N GLN A 149 12.12 -6.57 2.12
CA GLN A 149 11.42 -7.83 1.85
C GLN A 149 9.91 -7.68 1.97
N THR A 150 9.43 -6.86 2.91
CA THR A 150 7.99 -6.58 3.09
C THR A 150 7.41 -5.83 1.89
N VAL A 151 8.11 -4.81 1.41
CA VAL A 151 7.70 -4.08 0.20
C VAL A 151 7.76 -5.00 -1.02
N ALA A 152 8.83 -5.78 -1.18
CA ALA A 152 8.96 -6.76 -2.26
C ALA A 152 7.80 -7.77 -2.25
N TYR A 153 7.41 -8.30 -1.07
CA TYR A 153 6.25 -9.18 -0.91
C TYR A 153 4.95 -8.54 -1.38
N ALA A 154 4.68 -7.29 -0.99
CA ALA A 154 3.49 -6.54 -1.39
C ALA A 154 3.42 -6.26 -2.90
N ARG A 155 4.56 -6.34 -3.63
CA ARG A 155 4.69 -6.09 -5.06
C ARG A 155 4.50 -7.33 -5.93
N ILE A 156 4.54 -8.55 -5.38
CA ILE A 156 4.45 -9.80 -6.15
C ILE A 156 3.17 -9.84 -6.99
N ARG A 157 3.31 -10.00 -8.32
CA ARG A 157 2.21 -10.13 -9.29
C ARG A 157 2.13 -11.51 -9.94
N TYR A 158 3.27 -12.15 -10.16
CA TYR A 158 3.40 -13.37 -11.00
C TYR A 158 3.10 -14.67 -10.24
N THR A 159 1.99 -14.69 -9.47
CA THR A 159 1.47 -15.91 -8.83
C THR A 159 0.01 -16.09 -9.22
N ALA A 160 -0.54 -17.30 -9.04
CA ALA A 160 -1.95 -17.55 -9.31
C ALA A 160 -2.85 -16.52 -8.61
N GLY A 161 -3.73 -15.86 -9.38
CA GLY A 161 -4.63 -14.81 -8.88
C GLY A 161 -4.12 -13.36 -9.11
N ASN A 162 -2.94 -13.15 -9.73
CA ASN A 162 -2.44 -11.84 -10.20
C ASN A 162 -2.75 -10.65 -9.27
N ASP A 163 -3.47 -9.64 -9.74
CA ASP A 163 -3.78 -8.42 -8.98
C ASP A 163 -4.65 -8.65 -7.73
N PHE A 164 -5.51 -9.68 -7.72
CA PHE A 164 -6.29 -10.03 -6.50
C PHE A 164 -5.37 -10.51 -5.38
N ARG A 165 -4.39 -11.34 -5.71
CA ARG A 165 -3.39 -11.83 -4.73
C ARG A 165 -2.48 -10.70 -4.28
N ARG A 166 -2.06 -9.81 -5.19
CA ARG A 166 -1.29 -8.61 -4.83
C ARG A 166 -2.05 -7.75 -3.82
N ALA A 167 -3.30 -7.41 -4.11
CA ALA A 167 -4.13 -6.63 -3.20
C ALA A 167 -4.36 -7.33 -1.84
N ALA A 168 -4.45 -8.66 -1.82
CA ALA A 168 -4.53 -9.43 -0.57
C ALA A 168 -3.23 -9.30 0.25
N ARG A 169 -2.04 -9.44 -0.39
CA ARG A 169 -0.73 -9.25 0.29
C ARG A 169 -0.58 -7.84 0.84
N GLN A 170 -0.99 -6.82 0.08
CA GLN A 170 -0.96 -5.43 0.56
C GLN A 170 -1.80 -5.23 1.81
N ARG A 171 -3.02 -5.78 1.87
CA ARG A 171 -3.84 -5.74 3.08
C ARG A 171 -3.22 -6.53 4.23
N GLU A 172 -2.62 -7.68 3.96
CA GLU A 172 -1.92 -8.48 4.98
C GLU A 172 -0.76 -7.69 5.59
N VAL A 173 0.07 -7.04 4.77
CA VAL A 173 1.15 -6.17 5.23
C VAL A 173 0.63 -5.06 6.14
N ILE A 174 -0.44 -4.37 5.74
CA ILE A 174 -1.05 -3.31 6.56
C ILE A 174 -1.53 -3.88 7.91
N TYR A 175 -2.20 -5.02 7.92
CA TYR A 175 -2.64 -5.64 9.17
C TYR A 175 -1.46 -5.96 10.10
N LYS A 176 -0.39 -6.53 9.57
CA LYS A 176 0.80 -6.88 10.36
C LYS A 176 1.54 -5.65 10.88
N ILE A 177 1.64 -4.58 10.08
CA ILE A 177 2.18 -3.28 10.53
C ILE A 177 1.33 -2.73 11.68
N VAL A 178 0.00 -2.73 11.56
CA VAL A 178 -0.90 -2.27 12.60
C VAL A 178 -0.80 -3.11 13.88
N GLU A 179 -0.66 -4.43 13.77
CA GLU A 179 -0.45 -5.31 14.93
C GLU A 179 0.87 -5.00 15.64
N LYS A 180 1.95 -4.83 14.91
CA LYS A 180 3.26 -4.43 15.46
C LYS A 180 3.17 -3.05 16.12
N ALA A 181 2.54 -2.08 15.45
CA ALA A 181 2.36 -0.73 15.99
C ALA A 181 1.58 -0.73 17.32
N LYS A 182 0.50 -1.49 17.45
CA LYS A 182 -0.27 -1.61 18.69
C LYS A 182 0.55 -2.11 19.89
N ASN A 183 1.58 -2.91 19.63
CA ASN A 183 2.45 -3.49 20.65
C ASN A 183 3.78 -2.72 20.82
N SER A 184 3.96 -1.62 20.09
CA SER A 184 5.18 -0.81 20.11
C SER A 184 5.11 0.30 21.15
N SER A 185 6.28 0.81 21.57
CA SER A 185 6.38 1.95 22.46
C SER A 185 5.92 3.25 21.77
N ILE A 186 5.46 4.23 22.56
CA ILE A 186 5.12 5.57 22.05
C ILE A 186 6.32 6.20 21.32
N SER A 187 7.53 6.01 21.83
CA SER A 187 8.76 6.51 21.19
C SER A 187 8.99 5.87 19.81
N THR A 188 8.72 4.57 19.64
CA THR A 188 8.81 3.90 18.35
C THR A 188 7.75 4.44 17.39
N LEU A 189 6.51 4.61 17.87
CA LEU A 189 5.43 5.14 17.05
C LEU A 189 5.70 6.58 16.58
N SER A 190 6.26 7.43 17.44
CA SER A 190 6.68 8.79 17.05
C SER A 190 7.69 8.75 15.91
N LYS A 191 8.71 7.89 16.00
CA LYS A 191 9.71 7.73 14.92
C LYS A 191 9.11 7.23 13.62
N VAL A 192 8.13 6.33 13.69
CA VAL A 192 7.41 5.84 12.49
C VAL A 192 6.62 6.98 11.85
N LEU A 193 5.91 7.78 12.65
CA LEU A 193 5.18 8.95 12.16
C LEU A 193 6.10 9.97 11.49
N ASP A 194 7.25 10.28 12.11
CA ASP A 194 8.24 11.22 11.57
C ASP A 194 8.88 10.76 10.24
N LYS A 195 8.73 9.45 9.89
CA LYS A 195 9.27 8.88 8.66
C LYS A 195 8.22 8.73 7.56
N VAL A 196 6.95 8.63 7.93
CA VAL A 196 5.83 8.39 7.01
C VAL A 196 5.11 9.70 6.65
N PHE A 197 5.19 10.72 7.50
CA PHE A 197 4.58 12.03 7.34
C PHE A 197 5.63 13.16 7.37
#